data_5a0ad918fe1d5aeb3f5267e242523407
#
_entry.id   5a0ad918fe1d5aeb3f5267e242523407
#
_cell.length_a   1.000
_cell.length_b   1.000
_cell.length_c   1.000
_cell.angle_alpha   90.00
_cell.angle_beta   90.00
_cell.angle_gamma   90.00
#
_symmetry.space_group_name_H-M   'P 1'
#
loop_
_entity.id
_entity.type
_entity.pdbx_description
1 polymer ?
#
loop_
_entity_poly.entity_id
_entity_poly.type
_entity_poly.pdbx_seq_one_letter_code
_entity_poly.pdbx_strand_id
1 'polypeptide(L)'
;MLLTTEKLSKAYKSRKKGEPVFWAAKEVCVEIPEGKTVGLLGPSGSGKSTVGQMIVGLIEASSGEVFYKGERLSYPLKGELRKKIQILFQHPEVSFNPMLPLIRSMVEPYKLMKKDSSEKAILADIEKFGLHREHLYRTPLELSGGELQRAALARVLVLEPELIILDEPTSMLDVISQAQIVHFLQEYQKEHETAYLFITHNKVLAKTVCDEIYEIREGICTKKEM
;
A
#
# COMPACT_ATOMS: atom_id res chain seq x y z
N MET A 1 -8.19 16.15 -7.68
CA MET A 1 -7.89 15.21 -6.59
C MET A 1 -8.17 13.80 -7.04
N LEU A 2 -7.24 12.86 -6.83
CA LEU A 2 -7.46 11.45 -7.12
C LEU A 2 -8.32 10.79 -6.03
N LEU A 3 -7.93 10.98 -4.76
CA LEU A 3 -8.67 10.43 -3.64
C LEU A 3 -8.77 11.44 -2.50
N THR A 4 -9.93 11.46 -1.83
CA THR A 4 -10.14 12.22 -0.60
C THR A 4 -10.85 11.38 0.45
N THR A 5 -10.55 11.62 1.70
CA THR A 5 -11.29 11.03 2.83
C THR A 5 -11.99 12.12 3.60
N GLU A 6 -13.24 11.91 3.98
CA GLU A 6 -14.03 12.85 4.77
C GLU A 6 -14.41 12.21 6.11
N LYS A 7 -13.83 12.74 7.19
CA LYS A 7 -14.07 12.32 8.59
C LYS A 7 -13.99 10.80 8.78
N LEU A 8 -13.08 10.15 8.05
CA LEU A 8 -12.93 8.70 8.05
C LEU A 8 -12.52 8.22 9.43
N SER A 9 -13.30 7.32 10.02
CA SER A 9 -13.11 6.91 11.41
C SER A 9 -13.23 5.40 11.58
N LYS A 10 -12.43 4.85 12.50
CA LYS A 10 -12.52 3.44 12.92
C LYS A 10 -12.47 3.32 14.43
N ALA A 11 -13.54 2.77 14.97
CA ALA A 11 -13.69 2.45 16.39
C ALA A 11 -13.70 0.94 16.59
N TYR A 12 -12.95 0.47 17.57
CA TYR A 12 -13.02 -0.91 18.04
C TYR A 12 -13.64 -0.94 19.43
N LYS A 13 -14.73 -1.71 19.56
CA LYS A 13 -15.36 -1.94 20.87
C LYS A 13 -14.52 -2.94 21.66
N SER A 14 -14.22 -2.64 22.91
CA SER A 14 -13.65 -3.64 23.82
C SER A 14 -14.61 -4.81 23.99
N ARG A 15 -14.05 -6.03 24.10
CA ARG A 15 -14.84 -7.22 24.46
C ARG A 15 -15.30 -7.21 25.92
N LYS A 16 -14.68 -6.39 26.75
CA LYS A 16 -15.04 -6.27 28.17
C LYS A 16 -16.07 -5.17 28.35
N LYS A 17 -17.16 -5.50 29.03
CA LYS A 17 -18.27 -4.56 29.32
C LYS A 17 -17.76 -3.43 30.22
N GLY A 18 -17.93 -2.17 29.75
CA GLY A 18 -17.54 -0.98 30.51
C GLY A 18 -16.16 -0.37 30.15
N GLU A 19 -15.37 -1.02 29.30
CA GLU A 19 -14.14 -0.40 28.78
C GLU A 19 -14.48 0.64 27.66
N PRO A 20 -13.69 1.74 27.59
CA PRO A 20 -13.90 2.76 26.57
C PRO A 20 -13.66 2.21 25.16
N VAL A 21 -14.34 2.81 24.20
CA VAL A 21 -14.13 2.53 22.76
C VAL A 21 -12.73 3.00 22.36
N PHE A 22 -11.96 2.12 21.74
CA PHE A 22 -10.66 2.47 21.18
C PHE A 22 -10.83 3.01 19.75
N TRP A 23 -10.42 4.26 19.54
CA TRP A 23 -10.42 4.89 18.23
C TRP A 23 -9.05 4.70 17.55
N ALA A 24 -8.99 3.83 16.56
CA ALA A 24 -7.78 3.65 15.75
C ALA A 24 -7.59 4.79 14.72
N ALA A 25 -8.71 5.39 14.27
CA ALA A 25 -8.72 6.60 13.45
C ALA A 25 -9.97 7.40 13.81
N LYS A 26 -9.84 8.73 13.88
CA LYS A 26 -10.93 9.63 14.28
C LYS A 26 -10.97 10.84 13.35
N GLU A 27 -12.03 10.96 12.57
CA GLU A 27 -12.31 12.07 11.65
C GLU A 27 -11.13 12.40 10.72
N VAL A 28 -10.49 11.36 10.18
CA VAL A 28 -9.32 11.52 9.30
C VAL A 28 -9.76 12.10 7.96
N CYS A 29 -9.18 13.26 7.62
CA CYS A 29 -9.33 13.91 6.33
C CYS A 29 -7.95 13.98 5.66
N VAL A 30 -7.78 13.26 4.55
CA VAL A 30 -6.57 13.20 3.74
C VAL A 30 -6.93 13.42 2.28
N GLU A 31 -6.14 14.22 1.59
CA GLU A 31 -6.28 14.52 0.17
C GLU A 31 -5.06 13.98 -0.57
N ILE A 32 -5.30 13.20 -1.64
CA ILE A 32 -4.25 12.61 -2.47
C ILE A 32 -4.44 13.10 -3.90
N PRO A 33 -3.59 14.05 -4.37
CA PRO A 33 -3.62 14.49 -5.76
C PRO A 33 -3.15 13.39 -6.72
N GLU A 34 -3.54 13.49 -7.99
CA GLU A 34 -3.03 12.60 -9.05
C GLU A 34 -1.51 12.75 -9.21
N GLY A 35 -0.81 11.64 -9.40
CA GLY A 35 0.62 11.61 -9.61
C GLY A 35 1.48 12.14 -8.46
N LYS A 36 0.92 12.27 -7.24
CA LYS A 36 1.62 12.80 -6.06
C LYS A 36 1.83 11.75 -4.99
N THR A 37 2.86 11.97 -4.19
CA THR A 37 3.15 11.16 -3.00
C THR A 37 2.73 11.92 -1.75
N VAL A 38 1.72 11.41 -1.07
CA VAL A 38 1.25 11.94 0.22
C VAL A 38 1.74 11.05 1.34
N GLY A 39 2.48 11.61 2.30
CA GLY A 39 3.00 10.91 3.47
C GLY A 39 1.96 10.85 4.60
N LEU A 40 1.78 9.68 5.19
CA LEU A 40 1.05 9.53 6.45
C LEU A 40 2.03 9.06 7.54
N LEU A 41 2.47 10.01 8.35
CA LEU A 41 3.43 9.80 9.42
C LEU A 41 2.76 9.53 10.76
N GLY A 42 3.46 8.78 11.61
CA GLY A 42 3.08 8.61 13.00
C GLY A 42 3.81 7.45 13.68
N PRO A 43 3.77 7.36 15.01
CA PRO A 43 4.35 6.23 15.72
C PRO A 43 3.63 4.92 15.40
N SER A 44 4.24 3.78 15.77
CA SER A 44 3.57 2.49 15.66
C SER A 44 2.28 2.48 16.50
N GLY A 45 1.22 1.87 15.98
CA GLY A 45 -0.09 1.83 16.65
C GLY A 45 -0.91 3.13 16.56
N SER A 46 -0.47 4.17 15.86
CA SER A 46 -1.21 5.43 15.75
C SER A 46 -2.43 5.41 14.82
N GLY A 47 -2.64 4.30 14.07
CA GLY A 47 -3.79 4.13 13.17
C GLY A 47 -3.50 4.27 11.68
N LYS A 48 -2.24 4.46 11.26
CA LYS A 48 -1.84 4.64 9.85
C LYS A 48 -2.32 3.50 8.94
N SER A 49 -1.95 2.26 9.27
CA SER A 49 -2.36 1.07 8.50
C SER A 49 -3.88 0.89 8.48
N THR A 50 -4.55 1.27 9.57
CA THR A 50 -6.02 1.27 9.64
C THR A 50 -6.64 2.21 8.61
N VAL A 51 -6.07 3.42 8.46
CA VAL A 51 -6.52 4.37 7.44
C VAL A 51 -6.32 3.79 6.04
N GLY A 52 -5.13 3.26 5.73
CA GLY A 52 -4.85 2.62 4.44
C GLY A 52 -5.81 1.46 4.14
N GLN A 53 -6.06 0.59 5.11
CA GLN A 53 -6.98 -0.55 4.97
C GLN A 53 -8.44 -0.14 4.79
N MET A 54 -8.89 0.97 5.42
CA MET A 54 -10.23 1.53 5.18
C MET A 54 -10.35 2.07 3.75
N ILE A 55 -9.34 2.78 3.25
CA ILE A 55 -9.33 3.35 1.89
C ILE A 55 -9.50 2.25 0.84
N VAL A 56 -8.82 1.11 0.98
CA VAL A 56 -8.94 -0.01 0.03
C VAL A 56 -10.12 -0.95 0.34
N GLY A 57 -10.86 -0.70 1.41
CA GLY A 57 -12.04 -1.47 1.80
C GLY A 57 -11.75 -2.86 2.37
N LEU A 58 -10.57 -3.08 2.93
CA LEU A 58 -10.23 -4.31 3.65
C LEU A 58 -10.85 -4.34 5.05
N ILE A 59 -11.04 -3.18 5.64
CA ILE A 59 -11.81 -3.02 6.87
C ILE A 59 -12.90 -1.96 6.65
N GLU A 60 -14.07 -2.21 7.22
CA GLU A 60 -15.17 -1.27 7.18
C GLU A 60 -14.91 -0.08 8.11
N ALA A 61 -15.11 1.13 7.61
CA ALA A 61 -15.11 2.33 8.43
C ALA A 61 -16.30 2.35 9.41
N SER A 62 -16.10 2.88 10.61
CA SER A 62 -17.19 3.10 11.56
C SER A 62 -18.04 4.32 11.19
N SER A 63 -17.42 5.32 10.55
CA SER A 63 -18.07 6.51 9.98
C SER A 63 -17.13 7.21 8.99
N GLY A 64 -17.66 8.20 8.27
CA GLY A 64 -16.94 8.94 7.24
C GLY A 64 -16.98 8.24 5.88
N GLU A 65 -16.42 8.89 4.89
CA GLU A 65 -16.53 8.47 3.50
C GLU A 65 -15.20 8.62 2.77
N VAL A 66 -15.04 7.87 1.69
CA VAL A 66 -13.90 7.93 0.78
C VAL A 66 -14.42 8.26 -0.61
N PHE A 67 -13.78 9.23 -1.27
CA PHE A 67 -14.13 9.64 -2.63
C PHE A 67 -12.93 9.38 -3.55
N TYR A 68 -13.20 8.84 -4.72
CA TYR A 68 -12.24 8.64 -5.78
C TYR A 68 -12.70 9.41 -7.03
N LYS A 69 -11.87 10.35 -7.48
CA LYS A 69 -12.19 11.28 -8.59
C LYS A 69 -13.55 12.00 -8.38
N GLY A 70 -13.83 12.36 -7.12
CA GLY A 70 -15.07 13.05 -6.72
C GLY A 70 -16.28 12.13 -6.53
N GLU A 71 -16.18 10.85 -6.86
CA GLU A 71 -17.28 9.89 -6.66
C GLU A 71 -17.07 9.09 -5.36
N ARG A 72 -18.13 8.96 -4.56
CA ARG A 72 -18.09 8.18 -3.32
C ARG A 72 -17.83 6.71 -3.61
N LEU A 73 -16.83 6.13 -2.95
CA LEU A 73 -16.53 4.71 -3.07
C LEU A 73 -17.56 3.85 -2.34
N SER A 74 -17.95 2.76 -3.02
CA SER A 74 -18.75 1.69 -2.43
C SER A 74 -17.89 0.46 -2.20
N TYR A 75 -18.04 -0.17 -1.05
CA TYR A 75 -17.25 -1.35 -0.69
C TYR A 75 -18.09 -2.64 -0.69
N PRO A 76 -17.47 -3.79 -1.02
CA PRO A 76 -16.08 -3.96 -1.46
C PRO A 76 -15.83 -3.35 -2.86
N LEU A 77 -14.61 -2.86 -3.11
CA LEU A 77 -14.22 -2.38 -4.43
C LEU A 77 -14.39 -3.47 -5.48
N LYS A 78 -14.99 -3.13 -6.63
CA LYS A 78 -15.29 -4.08 -7.71
C LYS A 78 -14.75 -3.62 -9.05
N GLY A 79 -14.61 -4.59 -9.98
CA GLY A 79 -14.23 -4.29 -11.36
C GLY A 79 -12.89 -3.56 -11.48
N GLU A 80 -12.89 -2.49 -12.27
CA GLU A 80 -11.68 -1.69 -12.54
C GLU A 80 -11.17 -0.96 -11.29
N LEU A 81 -12.02 -0.48 -10.39
CA LEU A 81 -11.60 0.20 -9.15
C LEU A 81 -10.71 -0.69 -8.29
N ARG A 82 -10.98 -2.00 -8.24
CA ARG A 82 -10.16 -2.94 -7.50
C ARG A 82 -8.75 -3.09 -8.08
N LYS A 83 -8.54 -2.84 -9.38
CA LYS A 83 -7.21 -2.82 -10.00
C LYS A 83 -6.52 -1.48 -9.79
N LYS A 84 -7.28 -0.38 -9.88
CA LYS A 84 -6.77 0.99 -9.81
C LYS A 84 -6.33 1.42 -8.43
N ILE A 85 -6.90 0.86 -7.36
CA ILE A 85 -6.57 1.18 -5.97
C ILE A 85 -5.99 -0.06 -5.32
N GLN A 86 -4.70 -0.01 -5.01
CA GLN A 86 -3.95 -1.14 -4.47
C GLN A 86 -3.32 -0.82 -3.12
N ILE A 87 -2.92 -1.86 -2.38
CA ILE A 87 -2.17 -1.75 -1.14
C ILE A 87 -0.98 -2.70 -1.15
N LEU A 88 0.18 -2.20 -0.74
CA LEU A 88 1.35 -2.98 -0.39
C LEU A 88 1.44 -3.02 1.14
N PHE A 89 1.35 -4.21 1.71
CA PHE A 89 1.36 -4.41 3.16
C PHE A 89 2.76 -4.33 3.76
N GLN A 90 2.84 -3.88 5.00
CA GLN A 90 4.05 -3.94 5.81
C GLN A 90 4.61 -5.36 5.94
N HIS A 91 3.72 -6.36 6.01
CA HIS A 91 4.02 -7.78 6.07
C HIS A 91 3.71 -8.43 4.71
N PRO A 92 4.69 -8.54 3.79
CA PRO A 92 4.46 -9.01 2.44
C PRO A 92 3.97 -10.46 2.36
N GLU A 93 4.24 -11.29 3.37
CA GLU A 93 3.80 -12.68 3.46
C GLU A 93 2.27 -12.83 3.38
N VAL A 94 1.50 -11.84 3.83
CA VAL A 94 0.02 -11.88 3.75
C VAL A 94 -0.50 -11.79 2.32
N SER A 95 0.35 -11.39 1.37
CA SER A 95 -0.01 -11.25 -0.05
C SER A 95 0.15 -12.55 -0.85
N PHE A 96 0.72 -13.60 -0.25
CA PHE A 96 1.07 -14.83 -0.93
C PHE A 96 0.51 -16.07 -0.23
N ASN A 97 0.24 -17.13 -1.00
CA ASN A 97 -0.07 -18.43 -0.39
C ASN A 97 1.24 -19.09 0.07
N PRO A 98 1.44 -19.33 1.38
CA PRO A 98 2.71 -19.85 1.91
C PRO A 98 3.07 -21.27 1.43
N MET A 99 2.09 -22.02 0.92
CA MET A 99 2.26 -23.41 0.47
C MET A 99 2.56 -23.54 -1.02
N LEU A 100 2.52 -22.44 -1.77
CA LEU A 100 2.71 -22.47 -3.22
C LEU A 100 3.97 -21.71 -3.63
N PRO A 101 4.67 -22.16 -4.69
CA PRO A 101 5.77 -21.39 -5.28
C PRO A 101 5.30 -20.00 -5.71
N LEU A 102 6.19 -19.02 -5.59
CA LEU A 102 5.91 -17.61 -5.87
C LEU A 102 5.26 -17.38 -7.23
N ILE A 103 5.70 -18.11 -8.26
CA ILE A 103 5.18 -17.99 -9.63
C ILE A 103 3.65 -18.16 -9.69
N ARG A 104 3.05 -18.98 -8.81
CA ARG A 104 1.59 -19.17 -8.80
C ARG A 104 0.85 -17.90 -8.47
N SER A 105 1.35 -17.15 -7.49
CA SER A 105 0.79 -15.84 -7.11
C SER A 105 1.14 -14.74 -8.11
N MET A 106 2.31 -14.83 -8.77
CA MET A 106 2.73 -13.85 -9.78
C MET A 106 1.90 -13.94 -11.07
N VAL A 107 1.45 -15.12 -11.47
CA VAL A 107 0.61 -15.33 -12.68
C VAL A 107 -0.77 -14.64 -12.58
N GLU A 108 -1.31 -14.47 -11.35
CA GLU A 108 -2.67 -13.97 -11.15
C GLU A 108 -2.91 -12.57 -11.73
N PRO A 109 -2.09 -11.53 -11.44
CA PRO A 109 -2.32 -10.19 -11.97
C PRO A 109 -2.16 -10.14 -13.50
N TYR A 110 -1.24 -10.90 -14.09
CA TYR A 110 -1.11 -10.97 -15.56
C TYR A 110 -2.37 -11.51 -16.23
N LYS A 111 -2.95 -12.59 -15.70
CA LYS A 111 -4.23 -13.11 -16.19
C LYS A 111 -5.36 -12.10 -16.01
N LEU A 112 -5.43 -11.41 -14.87
CA LEU A 112 -6.44 -10.39 -14.61
C LEU A 112 -6.34 -9.21 -15.59
N MET A 113 -5.13 -8.84 -15.98
CA MET A 113 -4.85 -7.78 -16.94
C MET A 113 -4.83 -8.25 -18.40
N LYS A 114 -5.06 -9.56 -18.65
CA LYS A 114 -4.97 -10.20 -19.97
C LYS A 114 -3.61 -10.00 -20.65
N LYS A 115 -2.54 -9.90 -19.85
CA LYS A 115 -1.15 -9.81 -20.30
C LYS A 115 -0.56 -11.20 -20.49
N ASP A 116 0.58 -11.29 -21.20
CA ASP A 116 1.34 -12.53 -21.30
C ASP A 116 1.78 -13.00 -19.91
N SER A 117 1.26 -14.14 -19.47
CA SER A 117 1.56 -14.74 -18.16
C SER A 117 2.60 -15.86 -18.24
N SER A 118 3.38 -15.90 -19.33
CA SER A 118 4.51 -16.82 -19.45
C SER A 118 5.57 -16.54 -18.39
N GLU A 119 6.32 -17.57 -18.01
CA GLU A 119 7.44 -17.43 -17.10
C GLU A 119 8.43 -16.36 -17.59
N LYS A 120 8.68 -16.29 -18.89
CA LYS A 120 9.58 -15.30 -19.51
C LYS A 120 9.12 -13.87 -19.26
N ALA A 121 7.82 -13.59 -19.42
CA ALA A 121 7.26 -12.27 -19.20
C ALA A 121 7.33 -11.89 -17.71
N ILE A 122 6.95 -12.80 -16.83
CA ILE A 122 7.01 -12.60 -15.37
C ILE A 122 8.46 -12.36 -14.92
N LEU A 123 9.41 -13.15 -15.43
CA LEU A 123 10.82 -13.02 -15.10
C LEU A 123 11.38 -11.64 -15.48
N ALA A 124 11.07 -11.15 -16.69
CA ALA A 124 11.50 -9.83 -17.15
C ALA A 124 11.03 -8.68 -16.24
N ASP A 125 9.84 -8.82 -15.65
CA ASP A 125 9.34 -7.81 -14.71
C ASP A 125 9.97 -7.93 -13.32
N ILE A 126 10.12 -9.12 -12.76
CA ILE A 126 10.70 -9.28 -11.42
C ILE A 126 12.20 -8.99 -11.38
N GLU A 127 12.92 -9.17 -12.51
CA GLU A 127 14.34 -8.83 -12.61
C GLU A 127 14.59 -7.33 -12.39
N LYS A 128 13.65 -6.46 -12.73
CA LYS A 128 13.69 -5.01 -12.43
C LYS A 128 13.78 -4.73 -10.93
N PHE A 129 13.33 -5.68 -10.11
CA PHE A 129 13.34 -5.63 -8.64
C PHE A 129 14.50 -6.44 -8.03
N GLY A 130 15.50 -6.87 -8.84
CA GLY A 130 16.61 -7.68 -8.37
C GLY A 130 16.21 -9.09 -7.91
N LEU A 131 15.11 -9.61 -8.44
CA LEU A 131 14.69 -10.99 -8.27
C LEU A 131 15.11 -11.80 -9.50
N HIS A 132 15.36 -13.08 -9.30
CA HIS A 132 15.86 -13.98 -10.35
C HIS A 132 14.94 -15.20 -10.51
N ARG A 133 15.15 -15.96 -11.57
CA ARG A 133 14.33 -17.12 -11.91
C ARG A 133 14.14 -18.12 -10.76
N GLU A 134 15.17 -18.35 -9.96
CA GLU A 134 15.12 -19.28 -8.83
C GLU A 134 14.10 -18.86 -7.76
N HIS A 135 13.90 -17.54 -7.55
CA HIS A 135 12.91 -17.02 -6.59
C HIS A 135 11.48 -17.39 -6.98
N LEU A 136 11.19 -17.54 -8.29
CA LEU A 136 9.85 -17.92 -8.76
C LEU A 136 9.42 -19.31 -8.29
N TYR A 137 10.37 -20.21 -8.05
CA TYR A 137 10.12 -21.59 -7.66
C TYR A 137 10.20 -21.84 -6.16
N ARG A 138 10.66 -20.87 -5.39
CA ARG A 138 10.63 -20.90 -3.93
C ARG A 138 9.24 -20.56 -3.39
N THR A 139 8.90 -21.14 -2.26
CA THR A 139 7.72 -20.72 -1.48
C THR A 139 8.02 -19.40 -0.76
N PRO A 140 7.01 -18.63 -0.34
CA PRO A 140 7.20 -17.41 0.44
C PRO A 140 8.05 -17.60 1.70
N LEU A 141 8.00 -18.77 2.33
CA LEU A 141 8.78 -19.10 3.53
C LEU A 141 10.28 -19.31 3.27
N GLU A 142 10.67 -19.54 2.01
CA GLU A 142 12.07 -19.74 1.58
C GLU A 142 12.70 -18.46 1.07
N LEU A 143 11.97 -17.34 1.08
CA LEU A 143 12.44 -16.02 0.66
C LEU A 143 12.74 -15.16 1.88
N SER A 144 13.75 -14.30 1.78
CA SER A 144 13.97 -13.24 2.76
C SER A 144 12.84 -12.21 2.73
N GLY A 145 12.63 -11.49 3.84
CA GLY A 145 11.61 -10.44 3.90
C GLY A 145 11.76 -9.39 2.80
N GLY A 146 13.00 -9.03 2.45
CA GLY A 146 13.29 -8.09 1.37
C GLY A 146 12.96 -8.63 -0.02
N GLU A 147 13.28 -9.90 -0.31
CA GLU A 147 12.90 -10.55 -1.57
C GLU A 147 11.38 -10.63 -1.71
N LEU A 148 10.69 -11.00 -0.63
CA LEU A 148 9.25 -11.10 -0.62
C LEU A 148 8.56 -9.73 -0.79
N GLN A 149 9.13 -8.67 -0.19
CA GLN A 149 8.66 -7.29 -0.35
C GLN A 149 8.79 -6.82 -1.80
N ARG A 150 9.94 -7.09 -2.43
CA ARG A 150 10.16 -6.78 -3.86
C ARG A 150 9.22 -7.56 -4.76
N ALA A 151 8.97 -8.83 -4.46
CA ALA A 151 7.99 -9.64 -5.19
C ALA A 151 6.56 -9.11 -5.05
N ALA A 152 6.16 -8.70 -3.84
CA ALA A 152 4.85 -8.11 -3.59
C ALA A 152 4.66 -6.79 -4.35
N LEU A 153 5.70 -5.95 -4.39
CA LEU A 153 5.68 -4.71 -5.16
C LEU A 153 5.57 -4.99 -6.67
N ALA A 154 6.41 -5.88 -7.21
CA ALA A 154 6.35 -6.29 -8.62
C ALA A 154 4.94 -6.78 -8.98
N ARG A 155 4.32 -7.61 -8.13
CA ARG A 155 2.98 -8.13 -8.33
C ARG A 155 1.91 -7.04 -8.39
N VAL A 156 1.98 -6.03 -7.54
CA VAL A 156 1.03 -4.91 -7.49
C VAL A 156 1.15 -4.05 -8.74
N LEU A 157 2.37 -3.76 -9.20
CA LEU A 157 2.61 -2.86 -10.32
C LEU A 157 2.17 -3.43 -11.68
N VAL A 158 2.08 -4.76 -11.83
CA VAL A 158 1.48 -5.39 -13.04
C VAL A 158 0.05 -4.91 -13.30
N LEU A 159 -0.68 -4.51 -12.25
CA LEU A 159 -2.06 -4.03 -12.34
C LEU A 159 -2.16 -2.58 -12.85
N GLU A 160 -1.04 -1.86 -13.00
CA GLU A 160 -0.99 -0.46 -13.41
C GLU A 160 -1.94 0.43 -12.58
N PRO A 161 -1.78 0.43 -11.24
CA PRO A 161 -2.71 1.12 -10.36
C PRO A 161 -2.56 2.65 -10.46
N GLU A 162 -3.66 3.37 -10.33
CA GLU A 162 -3.66 4.83 -10.23
C GLU A 162 -3.30 5.30 -8.80
N LEU A 163 -3.59 4.48 -7.78
CA LEU A 163 -3.25 4.73 -6.37
C LEU A 163 -2.67 3.48 -5.73
N ILE A 164 -1.54 3.63 -5.03
CA ILE A 164 -1.00 2.59 -4.16
C ILE A 164 -0.86 3.12 -2.74
N ILE A 165 -1.49 2.43 -1.80
CA ILE A 165 -1.20 2.60 -0.38
C ILE A 165 0.06 1.78 -0.07
N LEU A 166 1.16 2.44 0.26
CA LEU A 166 2.44 1.84 0.59
C LEU A 166 2.58 1.81 2.12
N ASP A 167 2.20 0.69 2.74
CA ASP A 167 2.26 0.55 4.20
C ASP A 167 3.64 0.05 4.62
N GLU A 168 4.48 0.97 5.09
CA GLU A 168 5.87 0.74 5.50
C GLU A 168 6.70 -0.04 4.44
N PRO A 169 6.71 0.41 3.17
CA PRO A 169 7.18 -0.40 2.03
C PRO A 169 8.66 -0.76 2.08
N THR A 170 9.42 -0.16 2.98
CA THR A 170 10.88 -0.33 3.07
C THR A 170 11.36 -0.80 4.46
N SER A 171 10.46 -1.12 5.38
CA SER A 171 10.81 -1.46 6.78
C SER A 171 11.63 -2.75 6.92
N MET A 172 11.54 -3.66 5.94
CA MET A 172 12.24 -4.95 5.92
C MET A 172 13.54 -4.92 5.10
N LEU A 173 13.96 -3.74 4.63
CA LEU A 173 15.08 -3.57 3.71
C LEU A 173 16.28 -2.89 4.40
N ASP A 174 17.48 -3.25 4.00
CA ASP A 174 18.69 -2.48 4.29
C ASP A 174 18.66 -1.11 3.57
N VAL A 175 19.52 -0.19 3.99
CA VAL A 175 19.52 1.20 3.51
C VAL A 175 19.72 1.31 1.98
N ILE A 176 20.52 0.45 1.39
CA ILE A 176 20.79 0.45 -0.06
C ILE A 176 19.55 -0.03 -0.80
N SER A 177 19.00 -1.16 -0.40
CA SER A 177 17.76 -1.71 -0.97
C SER A 177 16.57 -0.76 -0.80
N GLN A 178 16.51 -0.04 0.34
CA GLN A 178 15.52 1.02 0.59
C GLN A 178 15.61 2.13 -0.45
N ALA A 179 16.82 2.65 -0.69
CA ALA A 179 17.04 3.71 -1.68
C ALA A 179 16.67 3.26 -3.11
N GLN A 180 17.00 2.01 -3.46
CA GLN A 180 16.66 1.43 -4.77
C GLN A 180 15.14 1.32 -4.98
N ILE A 181 14.38 0.84 -3.98
CA ILE A 181 12.92 0.74 -4.07
C ILE A 181 12.28 2.12 -4.16
N VAL A 182 12.75 3.09 -3.36
CA VAL A 182 12.24 4.46 -3.42
C VAL A 182 12.50 5.08 -4.80
N HIS A 183 13.70 4.95 -5.31
CA HIS A 183 14.04 5.44 -6.64
C HIS A 183 13.16 4.79 -7.73
N PHE A 184 12.98 3.47 -7.67
CA PHE A 184 12.10 2.76 -8.60
C PHE A 184 10.65 3.26 -8.53
N LEU A 185 10.10 3.45 -7.32
CA LEU A 185 8.75 3.99 -7.14
C LEU A 185 8.61 5.40 -7.73
N GLN A 186 9.64 6.25 -7.57
CA GLN A 186 9.63 7.60 -8.15
C GLN A 186 9.68 7.58 -9.68
N GLU A 187 10.48 6.69 -10.29
CA GLU A 187 10.53 6.53 -11.75
C GLU A 187 9.20 5.97 -12.28
N TYR A 188 8.65 4.94 -11.63
CA TYR A 188 7.35 4.38 -11.97
C TYR A 188 6.24 5.43 -11.88
N GLN A 189 6.27 6.29 -10.85
CA GLN A 189 5.31 7.39 -10.67
C GLN A 189 5.35 8.38 -11.84
N LYS A 190 6.55 8.76 -12.30
CA LYS A 190 6.71 9.68 -13.44
C LYS A 190 6.19 9.07 -14.73
N GLU A 191 6.39 7.77 -14.94
CA GLU A 191 5.99 7.07 -16.17
C GLU A 191 4.48 6.81 -16.21
N HIS A 192 3.86 6.48 -15.07
CA HIS A 192 2.46 6.03 -15.00
C HIS A 192 1.52 7.02 -14.31
N GLU A 193 2.02 8.16 -13.83
CA GLU A 193 1.25 9.16 -13.04
C GLU A 193 0.56 8.56 -11.80
N THR A 194 1.11 7.47 -11.26
CA THR A 194 0.57 6.78 -10.09
C THR A 194 0.71 7.64 -8.83
N ALA A 195 -0.36 7.80 -8.07
CA ALA A 195 -0.31 8.46 -6.77
C ALA A 195 0.05 7.47 -5.66
N TYR A 196 0.71 7.95 -4.61
CA TYR A 196 1.05 7.15 -3.44
C TYR A 196 0.50 7.75 -2.15
N LEU A 197 -0.07 6.90 -1.30
CA LEU A 197 -0.16 7.17 0.14
C LEU A 197 0.98 6.42 0.81
N PHE A 198 2.04 7.15 1.17
CA PHE A 198 3.26 6.59 1.74
C PHE A 198 3.18 6.61 3.28
N ILE A 199 2.87 5.46 3.86
CA ILE A 199 2.77 5.28 5.31
C ILE A 199 4.13 4.91 5.86
N THR A 200 4.64 5.70 6.82
CA THR A 200 5.92 5.44 7.47
C THR A 200 6.00 6.08 8.84
N HIS A 201 6.90 5.57 9.69
CA HIS A 201 7.31 6.23 10.93
C HIS A 201 8.64 7.00 10.76
N ASN A 202 9.32 6.85 9.62
CA ASN A 202 10.59 7.50 9.33
C ASN A 202 10.37 8.90 8.74
N LYS A 203 10.58 9.93 9.59
CA LYS A 203 10.39 11.34 9.22
C LYS A 203 11.37 11.80 8.14
N VAL A 204 12.61 11.28 8.12
CA VAL A 204 13.62 11.68 7.14
C VAL A 204 13.21 11.17 5.77
N LEU A 205 12.86 9.89 5.69
CA LEU A 205 12.40 9.28 4.44
C LEU A 205 11.15 9.99 3.90
N ALA A 206 10.15 10.27 4.74
CA ALA A 206 8.94 10.97 4.32
C ALA A 206 9.24 12.35 3.74
N LYS A 207 10.12 13.13 4.35
CA LYS A 207 10.51 14.47 3.83
C LYS A 207 11.24 14.39 2.47
N THR A 208 11.89 13.25 2.19
CA THR A 208 12.63 13.06 0.92
C THR A 208 11.71 12.59 -0.21
N VAL A 209 10.65 11.85 0.13
CA VAL A 209 9.83 11.13 -0.86
C VAL A 209 8.47 11.79 -1.10
N CYS A 210 7.91 12.46 -0.09
CA CYS A 210 6.53 12.95 -0.15
C CYS A 210 6.44 14.41 -0.58
N ASP A 211 5.43 14.73 -1.39
CA ASP A 211 5.06 16.11 -1.77
C ASP A 211 4.30 16.81 -0.64
N GLU A 212 3.52 16.07 0.14
CA GLU A 212 2.74 16.57 1.28
C GLU A 212 2.79 15.55 2.41
N ILE A 213 2.68 16.00 3.65
CA ILE A 213 2.74 15.14 4.83
C ILE A 213 1.56 15.40 5.76
N TYR A 214 0.91 14.33 6.17
CA TYR A 214 -0.03 14.28 7.29
C TYR A 214 0.61 13.52 8.45
N GLU A 215 0.41 13.98 9.68
CA GLU A 215 0.83 13.27 10.89
C GLU A 215 -0.40 12.75 11.64
N ILE A 216 -0.39 11.46 11.97
CA ILE A 216 -1.45 10.84 12.78
C ILE A 216 -0.89 10.45 14.14
N ARG A 217 -1.57 10.89 15.21
CA ARG A 217 -1.28 10.53 16.60
C ARG A 217 -2.57 10.21 17.32
N GLU A 218 -2.60 9.07 18.00
CA GLU A 218 -3.78 8.60 18.73
C GLU A 218 -5.08 8.66 17.90
N GLY A 219 -4.97 8.29 16.62
CA GLY A 219 -6.07 8.29 15.67
C GLY A 219 -6.43 9.67 15.08
N ILE A 220 -5.86 10.77 15.55
CA ILE A 220 -6.13 12.12 15.05
C ILE A 220 -5.09 12.49 13.99
N CYS A 221 -5.56 12.91 12.82
CA CYS A 221 -4.73 13.27 11.66
C CYS A 221 -4.69 14.78 11.44
N THR A 222 -3.49 15.32 11.22
CA THR A 222 -3.28 16.76 10.92
C THR A 222 -2.31 16.93 9.75
N LYS A 223 -2.62 17.83 8.82
CA LYS A 223 -1.70 18.21 7.73
C LYS A 223 -0.53 18.99 8.33
N LYS A 224 0.69 18.71 7.86
CA LYS A 224 1.91 19.41 8.28
C LYS A 224 2.37 20.36 7.17
N GLU A 225 2.79 21.54 7.56
CA GLU A 225 3.58 22.39 6.69
C GLU A 225 5.00 21.79 6.54
N MET A 226 5.47 21.68 5.30
CA MET A 226 6.81 21.18 4.98
C MET A 226 7.85 22.29 5.05
#